data_a9b0216268433796a41255cf3b567395
#
_entry.id   a9b0216268433796a41255cf3b567395
#
_cell.length_a   1.000
_cell.length_b   1.000
_cell.length_c   1.000
_cell.angle_alpha   90.00
_cell.angle_beta   90.00
_cell.angle_gamma   90.00
#
_symmetry.space_group_name_H-M   'P 1'
#
loop_
_entity.id
_entity.type
_entity.pdbx_description
1 polymer ?
#
loop_
_entity_poly.entity_id
_entity_poly.type
_entity_poly.pdbx_seq_one_letter_code
_entity_poly.pdbx_strand_id
1 'polypeptide(L)'
;TLTPSEVVQAILLAPVDLLWNGGIGTYVKAAGQSNADVGDKANDAVRVNGRDLRCRVVGEGGNLGLTQAGRIEAARCGVQLNTDAIDNSAGVDCSDHEVNIKILLDTVVADGDLTVKQRNELLGAMTDDVSDHVLLDNYLQNQVLGYARAQAPALLPVHQRLMQSLEERGILDRALEVLPSDHE
;
A
#
# COMPACT_ATOMS: atom_id res chain seq x y z
N THR A 1 21.77 -16.70 -21.99
CA THR A 1 21.80 -16.97 -20.54
C THR A 1 21.71 -15.64 -19.84
N LEU A 2 20.79 -15.48 -18.91
CA LEU A 2 20.61 -14.29 -18.10
C LEU A 2 21.16 -14.54 -16.69
N THR A 3 21.65 -13.50 -16.05
CA THR A 3 21.97 -13.52 -14.62
C THR A 3 20.66 -13.49 -13.80
N PRO A 4 20.68 -13.87 -12.50
CA PRO A 4 19.49 -13.77 -11.65
C PRO A 4 18.86 -12.38 -11.63
N SER A 5 19.66 -11.32 -11.57
CA SER A 5 19.15 -9.94 -11.58
C SER A 5 18.49 -9.57 -12.91
N GLU A 6 19.05 -9.97 -14.03
CA GLU A 6 18.43 -9.76 -15.35
C GLU A 6 17.12 -10.52 -15.52
N VAL A 7 17.01 -11.72 -14.90
CA VAL A 7 15.74 -12.47 -14.89
C VAL A 7 14.68 -11.72 -14.09
N VAL A 8 15.03 -11.22 -12.90
CA VAL A 8 14.09 -10.43 -12.09
C VAL A 8 13.63 -9.17 -12.83
N GLN A 9 14.55 -8.43 -13.47
CA GLN A 9 14.19 -7.27 -14.30
C GLN A 9 13.26 -7.67 -15.46
N ALA A 10 13.54 -8.78 -16.14
CA ALA A 10 12.69 -9.27 -17.22
C ALA A 10 11.27 -9.65 -16.73
N ILE A 11 11.15 -10.19 -15.51
CA ILE A 11 9.85 -10.47 -14.87
C ILE A 11 9.11 -9.16 -14.56
N LEU A 12 9.78 -8.18 -13.94
CA LEU A 12 9.18 -6.87 -13.63
C LEU A 12 8.69 -6.15 -14.88
N LEU A 13 9.38 -6.31 -16.01
CA LEU A 13 9.05 -5.69 -17.29
C LEU A 13 8.18 -6.58 -18.19
N ALA A 14 7.66 -7.70 -17.69
CA ALA A 14 6.84 -8.60 -18.51
C ALA A 14 5.47 -7.95 -18.83
N PRO A 15 4.95 -8.16 -20.08
CA PRO A 15 3.62 -7.67 -20.46
C PRO A 15 2.53 -8.62 -19.93
N VAL A 16 2.19 -8.48 -18.67
CA VAL A 16 1.22 -9.32 -17.95
C VAL A 16 0.01 -8.51 -17.51
N ASP A 17 -1.08 -9.17 -17.16
CA ASP A 17 -2.26 -8.48 -16.64
C ASP A 17 -2.02 -7.98 -15.21
N LEU A 18 -1.38 -8.78 -14.37
CA LEU A 18 -1.09 -8.44 -12.99
C LEU A 18 0.39 -8.68 -12.66
N LEU A 19 1.04 -7.67 -12.10
CA LEU A 19 2.31 -7.77 -11.40
C LEU A 19 2.02 -7.71 -9.90
N TRP A 20 2.22 -8.85 -9.20
CA TRP A 20 2.03 -8.92 -7.77
C TRP A 20 3.38 -8.86 -7.04
N ASN A 21 3.57 -7.83 -6.21
CA ASN A 21 4.73 -7.71 -5.35
C ASN A 21 4.40 -8.23 -3.93
N GLY A 22 4.78 -9.46 -3.65
CA GLY A 22 4.48 -10.13 -2.37
C GLY A 22 5.62 -10.14 -1.36
N GLY A 23 6.71 -9.40 -1.61
CA GLY A 23 7.89 -9.41 -0.77
C GLY A 23 8.42 -8.02 -0.42
N ILE A 24 9.42 -7.99 0.48
CA ILE A 24 10.09 -6.76 0.93
C ILE A 24 11.09 -6.31 -0.13
N GLY A 25 11.15 -5.00 -0.35
CA GLY A 25 12.10 -4.34 -1.24
C GLY A 25 11.43 -3.36 -2.18
N THR A 26 12.17 -2.34 -2.62
CA THR A 26 11.71 -1.32 -3.57
C THR A 26 12.25 -1.63 -4.96
N TYR A 27 11.39 -2.19 -5.79
CA TYR A 27 11.73 -2.69 -7.12
C TYR A 27 11.44 -1.71 -8.24
N VAL A 28 10.61 -0.70 -7.98
CA VAL A 28 10.21 0.29 -8.98
C VAL A 28 10.41 1.70 -8.44
N LYS A 29 11.07 2.54 -9.23
CA LYS A 29 11.27 3.96 -8.95
C LYS A 29 10.83 4.82 -10.13
N ALA A 30 10.74 6.14 -9.96
CA ALA A 30 10.62 7.04 -11.10
C ALA A 30 11.94 7.12 -11.87
N ALA A 31 11.85 7.35 -13.17
CA ALA A 31 13.04 7.52 -14.02
C ALA A 31 13.94 8.69 -13.59
N GLY A 32 13.35 9.75 -13.01
CA GLY A 32 14.06 10.89 -12.46
C GLY A 32 14.77 10.64 -11.13
N GLN A 33 14.48 9.53 -10.45
CA GLN A 33 15.13 9.16 -9.18
C GLN A 33 16.40 8.35 -9.45
N SER A 34 17.44 8.60 -8.67
CA SER A 34 18.60 7.71 -8.58
C SER A 34 18.33 6.54 -7.62
N ASN A 35 19.17 5.51 -7.66
CA ASN A 35 19.10 4.43 -6.66
C ASN A 35 19.41 4.92 -5.24
N ALA A 36 20.24 5.96 -5.10
CA ALA A 36 20.52 6.58 -3.81
C ALA A 36 19.28 7.24 -3.18
N ASP A 37 18.42 7.86 -4.01
CA ASP A 37 17.18 8.48 -3.53
C ASP A 37 16.17 7.45 -2.99
N VAL A 38 16.24 6.22 -3.50
CA VAL A 38 15.37 5.11 -3.03
C VAL A 38 15.82 4.57 -1.67
N GLY A 39 17.13 4.54 -1.42
CA GLY A 39 17.69 4.09 -0.14
C GLY A 39 17.69 2.57 0.09
N ASP A 40 17.22 1.76 -0.87
CA ASP A 40 17.21 0.29 -0.81
C ASP A 40 18.33 -0.29 -1.70
N LYS A 41 19.54 -0.27 -1.17
CA LYS A 41 20.74 -0.71 -1.89
C LYS A 41 20.73 -2.19 -2.29
N ALA A 42 20.04 -3.02 -1.54
CA ALA A 42 19.99 -4.48 -1.79
C ALA A 42 19.33 -4.80 -3.14
N ASN A 43 18.39 -3.96 -3.59
CA ASN A 43 17.61 -4.16 -4.80
C ASN A 43 18.04 -3.27 -5.99
N ASP A 44 19.14 -2.53 -5.87
CA ASP A 44 19.62 -1.64 -6.95
C ASP A 44 19.79 -2.36 -8.29
N ALA A 45 20.31 -3.60 -8.27
CA ALA A 45 20.60 -4.38 -9.48
C ALA A 45 19.35 -4.89 -10.21
N VAL A 46 18.20 -4.91 -9.53
CA VAL A 46 16.94 -5.45 -10.09
C VAL A 46 15.90 -4.35 -10.35
N ARG A 47 16.13 -3.14 -9.85
CA ARG A 47 15.16 -2.04 -9.90
C ARG A 47 14.93 -1.55 -11.31
N VAL A 48 13.66 -1.27 -11.63
CA VAL A 48 13.20 -0.73 -12.91
C VAL A 48 12.50 0.63 -12.71
N ASN A 49 12.18 1.34 -13.80
CA ASN A 49 11.42 2.57 -13.71
C ASN A 49 9.92 2.33 -13.91
N GLY A 50 9.10 3.15 -13.28
CA GLY A 50 7.64 3.06 -13.38
C GLY A 50 7.12 3.16 -14.82
N ARG A 51 7.72 4.05 -15.62
CA ARG A 51 7.34 4.21 -17.04
C ARG A 51 7.65 3.01 -17.93
N ASP A 52 8.54 2.13 -17.49
CA ASP A 52 8.96 0.97 -18.27
C ASP A 52 8.10 -0.28 -17.98
N LEU A 53 7.18 -0.19 -16.98
CA LEU A 53 6.24 -1.25 -16.65
C LEU A 53 5.27 -1.49 -17.81
N ARG A 54 5.03 -2.76 -18.13
CA ARG A 54 4.13 -3.18 -19.21
C ARG A 54 2.94 -4.00 -18.72
N CYS A 55 2.83 -4.18 -17.40
CA CYS A 55 1.66 -4.81 -16.79
C CYS A 55 0.44 -3.86 -16.82
N ARG A 56 -0.76 -4.41 -16.72
CA ARG A 56 -2.00 -3.62 -16.65
C ARG A 56 -2.30 -3.16 -15.23
N VAL A 57 -2.01 -4.00 -14.25
CA VAL A 57 -2.28 -3.77 -12.84
C VAL A 57 -1.05 -4.11 -12.03
N VAL A 58 -0.75 -3.31 -11.01
CA VAL A 58 0.20 -3.67 -9.94
C VAL A 58 -0.57 -3.84 -8.64
N GLY A 59 -0.29 -4.90 -7.90
CA GLY A 59 -0.74 -5.12 -6.52
C GLY A 59 0.45 -5.29 -5.58
N GLU A 60 0.41 -4.62 -4.44
CA GLU A 60 1.48 -4.63 -3.44
C GLU A 60 1.03 -5.36 -2.17
N GLY A 61 1.33 -6.65 -2.08
CA GLY A 61 1.13 -7.44 -0.85
C GLY A 61 2.22 -7.24 0.21
N GLY A 62 3.26 -6.48 -0.12
CA GLY A 62 4.33 -6.03 0.77
C GLY A 62 4.37 -4.51 0.86
N ASN A 63 5.29 -3.97 1.67
CA ASN A 63 5.44 -2.53 1.82
C ASN A 63 6.56 -2.01 0.90
N LEU A 64 6.37 -0.79 0.37
CA LEU A 64 7.38 -0.02 -0.35
C LEU A 64 7.93 -0.72 -1.61
N GLY A 65 7.12 -1.53 -2.29
CA GLY A 65 7.52 -2.18 -3.55
C GLY A 65 7.82 -1.19 -4.67
N LEU A 66 7.12 -0.04 -4.66
CA LEU A 66 7.36 1.10 -5.53
C LEU A 66 7.65 2.34 -4.67
N THR A 67 8.48 3.25 -5.18
CA THR A 67 8.52 4.61 -4.60
C THR A 67 7.23 5.35 -4.95
N GLN A 68 6.83 6.35 -4.16
CA GLN A 68 5.66 7.15 -4.48
C GLN A 68 5.76 7.83 -5.85
N ALA A 69 6.92 8.37 -6.19
CA ALA A 69 7.16 8.93 -7.52
C ALA A 69 7.09 7.86 -8.62
N GLY A 70 7.57 6.64 -8.36
CA GLY A 70 7.46 5.50 -9.27
C GLY A 70 6.01 5.08 -9.51
N ARG A 71 5.15 5.08 -8.47
CA ARG A 71 3.70 4.84 -8.59
C ARG A 71 3.03 5.89 -9.48
N ILE A 72 3.31 7.17 -9.22
CA ILE A 72 2.77 8.26 -10.03
C ILE A 72 3.21 8.12 -11.50
N GLU A 73 4.48 7.82 -11.75
CA GLU A 73 4.99 7.62 -13.11
C GLU A 73 4.31 6.44 -13.81
N ALA A 74 4.18 5.29 -13.14
CA ALA A 74 3.49 4.11 -13.66
C ALA A 74 2.00 4.41 -13.96
N ALA A 75 1.30 5.09 -13.04
CA ALA A 75 -0.09 5.48 -13.22
C ALA A 75 -0.27 6.42 -14.42
N ARG A 76 0.64 7.38 -14.63
CA ARG A 76 0.63 8.26 -15.81
C ARG A 76 0.87 7.52 -17.13
N CYS A 77 1.52 6.37 -17.07
CA CYS A 77 1.71 5.46 -18.22
C CYS A 77 0.56 4.45 -18.40
N GLY A 78 -0.49 4.53 -17.59
CA GLY A 78 -1.71 3.76 -17.74
C GLY A 78 -1.79 2.50 -16.87
N VAL A 79 -0.81 2.24 -16.01
CA VAL A 79 -0.87 1.14 -15.05
C VAL A 79 -1.87 1.48 -13.94
N GLN A 80 -2.73 0.53 -13.60
CA GLN A 80 -3.67 0.67 -12.49
C GLN A 80 -3.01 0.16 -11.21
N LEU A 81 -2.96 0.98 -10.19
CA LEU A 81 -2.38 0.64 -8.88
C LEU A 81 -2.92 1.55 -7.79
N ASN A 82 -2.85 1.08 -6.56
CA ASN A 82 -3.02 1.87 -5.35
C ASN A 82 -1.65 2.12 -4.69
N THR A 83 -1.67 2.68 -3.49
CA THR A 83 -0.49 2.65 -2.61
C THR A 83 -0.41 1.29 -1.92
N ASP A 84 0.79 0.92 -1.48
CA ASP A 84 1.02 -0.28 -0.69
C ASP A 84 0.16 -0.33 0.58
N ALA A 85 -0.04 0.81 1.25
CA ALA A 85 -0.87 0.91 2.45
C ALA A 85 -2.33 0.47 2.22
N ILE A 86 -2.85 0.61 1.00
CA ILE A 86 -4.18 0.14 0.63
C ILE A 86 -4.15 -1.34 0.22
N ASP A 87 -3.20 -1.73 -0.63
CA ASP A 87 -3.14 -3.08 -1.18
C ASP A 87 -2.81 -4.14 -0.13
N ASN A 88 -2.02 -3.80 0.90
CA ASN A 88 -1.67 -4.70 1.99
C ASN A 88 -2.40 -4.41 3.31
N SER A 89 -3.37 -3.53 3.33
CA SER A 89 -4.09 -3.13 4.56
C SER A 89 -4.74 -4.32 5.29
N ALA A 90 -5.17 -5.35 4.56
CA ALA A 90 -5.76 -6.56 5.14
C ALA A 90 -4.84 -7.27 6.14
N GLY A 91 -3.53 -7.28 5.89
CA GLY A 91 -2.57 -7.91 6.81
C GLY A 91 -2.51 -7.21 8.16
N VAL A 92 -2.46 -5.89 8.16
CA VAL A 92 -2.45 -5.07 9.39
C VAL A 92 -3.81 -5.09 10.07
N ASP A 93 -4.90 -4.94 9.33
CA ASP A 93 -6.26 -4.94 9.83
C ASP A 93 -6.62 -6.27 10.51
N CYS A 94 -6.25 -7.40 9.91
CA CYS A 94 -6.37 -8.72 10.54
C CYS A 94 -5.58 -8.79 11.86
N SER A 95 -4.35 -8.28 11.88
CA SER A 95 -3.52 -8.23 13.07
C SER A 95 -4.12 -7.33 14.16
N ASP A 96 -4.65 -6.17 13.79
CA ASP A 96 -5.29 -5.24 14.74
C ASP A 96 -6.53 -5.87 15.39
N HIS A 97 -7.38 -6.52 14.62
CA HIS A 97 -8.54 -7.25 15.16
C HIS A 97 -8.09 -8.39 16.08
N GLU A 98 -7.22 -9.27 15.59
CA GLU A 98 -6.75 -10.44 16.34
C GLU A 98 -6.07 -10.07 17.64
N VAL A 99 -5.15 -9.10 17.62
CA VAL A 99 -4.39 -8.69 18.82
C VAL A 99 -5.31 -8.04 19.85
N ASN A 100 -6.18 -7.13 19.45
CA ASN A 100 -7.10 -6.45 20.37
C ASN A 100 -8.09 -7.42 21.01
N ILE A 101 -8.63 -8.37 20.24
CA ILE A 101 -9.51 -9.42 20.76
C ILE A 101 -8.76 -10.29 21.77
N LYS A 102 -7.53 -10.70 21.47
CA LYS A 102 -6.70 -11.50 22.38
C LYS A 102 -6.39 -10.76 23.68
N ILE A 103 -6.04 -9.48 23.62
CA ILE A 103 -5.77 -8.64 24.80
C ILE A 103 -7.02 -8.57 25.68
N LEU A 104 -8.19 -8.30 25.09
CA LEU A 104 -9.45 -8.26 25.82
C LEU A 104 -9.75 -9.60 26.50
N LEU A 105 -9.69 -10.69 25.74
CA LEU A 105 -10.02 -12.03 26.28
C LEU A 105 -9.00 -12.50 27.31
N ASP A 106 -7.73 -12.10 27.25
CA ASP A 106 -6.75 -12.40 28.27
C ASP A 106 -7.07 -11.70 29.60
N THR A 107 -7.62 -10.49 29.56
CA THR A 107 -8.15 -9.81 30.77
C THR A 107 -9.32 -10.59 31.37
N VAL A 108 -10.27 -11.04 30.55
CA VAL A 108 -11.42 -11.82 30.99
C VAL A 108 -11.01 -13.17 31.61
N VAL A 109 -9.96 -13.81 31.06
CA VAL A 109 -9.37 -15.03 31.65
C VAL A 109 -8.69 -14.73 32.98
N ALA A 110 -7.97 -13.62 33.09
CA ALA A 110 -7.30 -13.22 34.34
C ALA A 110 -8.30 -12.92 35.46
N ASP A 111 -9.45 -12.35 35.13
CA ASP A 111 -10.56 -12.09 36.06
C ASP A 111 -11.33 -13.37 36.47
N GLY A 112 -11.05 -14.49 35.78
CA GLY A 112 -11.66 -15.80 36.10
C GLY A 112 -13.03 -16.03 35.45
N ASP A 113 -13.49 -15.13 34.59
CA ASP A 113 -14.78 -15.23 33.88
C ASP A 113 -14.75 -16.22 32.70
N LEU A 114 -13.57 -16.48 32.16
CA LEU A 114 -13.31 -17.49 31.12
C LEU A 114 -12.11 -18.37 31.47
N THR A 115 -12.18 -19.63 31.08
CA THR A 115 -11.00 -20.51 31.09
C THR A 115 -10.21 -20.32 29.80
N VAL A 116 -8.92 -20.63 29.81
CA VAL A 116 -8.07 -20.63 28.61
C VAL A 116 -8.64 -21.49 27.49
N LYS A 117 -9.27 -22.62 27.83
CA LYS A 117 -9.91 -23.49 26.86
C LYS A 117 -11.09 -22.80 26.16
N GLN A 118 -12.01 -22.21 26.94
CA GLN A 118 -13.14 -21.44 26.40
C GLN A 118 -12.70 -20.26 25.55
N ARG A 119 -11.63 -19.53 25.98
CA ARG A 119 -11.01 -18.47 25.19
C ARG A 119 -10.55 -18.97 23.83
N ASN A 120 -9.84 -20.09 23.77
CA ASN A 120 -9.33 -20.65 22.53
C ASN A 120 -10.45 -21.12 21.59
N GLU A 121 -11.52 -21.73 22.17
CA GLU A 121 -12.70 -22.12 21.40
C GLU A 121 -13.44 -20.91 20.83
N LEU A 122 -13.56 -19.81 21.59
CA LEU A 122 -14.16 -18.56 21.14
C LEU A 122 -13.34 -17.91 20.03
N LEU A 123 -12.02 -17.82 20.18
CA LEU A 123 -11.13 -17.29 19.13
C LEU A 123 -11.24 -18.10 17.83
N GLY A 124 -11.34 -19.43 17.93
CA GLY A 124 -11.56 -20.29 16.77
C GLY A 124 -12.90 -20.03 16.08
N ALA A 125 -13.96 -19.80 16.87
CA ALA A 125 -15.29 -19.52 16.34
C ALA A 125 -15.40 -18.13 15.67
N MET A 126 -14.56 -17.15 16.07
CA MET A 126 -14.56 -15.79 15.53
C MET A 126 -13.76 -15.64 14.23
N THR A 127 -13.11 -16.69 13.73
CA THR A 127 -12.20 -16.58 12.57
C THR A 127 -12.91 -16.03 11.34
N ASP A 128 -14.09 -16.54 11.03
CA ASP A 128 -14.86 -16.10 9.86
C ASP A 128 -15.36 -14.66 10.04
N ASP A 129 -15.82 -14.28 11.23
CA ASP A 129 -16.26 -12.92 11.53
C ASP A 129 -15.13 -11.90 11.31
N VAL A 130 -13.93 -12.20 11.80
CA VAL A 130 -12.74 -11.34 11.59
C VAL A 130 -12.40 -11.24 10.09
N SER A 131 -12.44 -12.37 9.39
CA SER A 131 -12.19 -12.40 7.94
C SER A 131 -13.17 -11.54 7.17
N ASP A 132 -14.46 -11.64 7.47
CA ASP A 132 -15.51 -10.87 6.80
C ASP A 132 -15.37 -9.36 7.06
N HIS A 133 -15.02 -8.96 8.28
CA HIS A 133 -14.73 -7.56 8.60
C HIS A 133 -13.54 -7.03 7.83
N VAL A 134 -12.43 -7.74 7.81
CA VAL A 134 -11.21 -7.35 7.08
C VAL A 134 -11.48 -7.22 5.58
N LEU A 135 -12.22 -8.15 4.98
CA LEU A 135 -12.59 -8.08 3.56
C LEU A 135 -13.51 -6.89 3.27
N LEU A 136 -14.46 -6.61 4.17
CA LEU A 136 -15.34 -5.46 4.05
C LEU A 136 -14.57 -4.14 4.12
N ASP A 137 -13.64 -4.01 5.07
CA ASP A 137 -12.83 -2.82 5.24
C ASP A 137 -11.96 -2.55 4.00
N ASN A 138 -11.34 -3.58 3.43
CA ASN A 138 -10.61 -3.48 2.16
C ASN A 138 -11.53 -3.01 1.00
N TYR A 139 -12.73 -3.54 0.91
CA TYR A 139 -13.70 -3.13 -0.09
C TYR A 139 -14.09 -1.64 0.09
N LEU A 140 -14.40 -1.22 1.31
CA LEU A 140 -14.81 0.14 1.62
C LEU A 140 -13.67 1.15 1.38
N GLN A 141 -12.42 0.81 1.73
CA GLN A 141 -11.24 1.64 1.44
C GLN A 141 -11.10 1.90 -0.06
N ASN A 142 -11.20 0.86 -0.89
CA ASN A 142 -11.13 1.00 -2.34
C ASN A 142 -12.32 1.79 -2.91
N GLN A 143 -13.51 1.62 -2.34
CA GLN A 143 -14.70 2.37 -2.74
C GLN A 143 -14.54 3.87 -2.48
N VAL A 144 -14.00 4.26 -1.32
CA VAL A 144 -13.72 5.68 -0.99
C VAL A 144 -12.71 6.27 -1.98
N LEU A 145 -11.63 5.54 -2.32
CA LEU A 145 -10.66 5.98 -3.32
C LEU A 145 -11.30 6.13 -4.70
N GLY A 146 -12.20 5.21 -5.07
CA GLY A 146 -12.97 5.30 -6.30
C GLY A 146 -13.82 6.56 -6.39
N TYR A 147 -14.52 6.89 -5.30
CA TYR A 147 -15.30 8.14 -5.21
C TYR A 147 -14.41 9.39 -5.26
N ALA A 148 -13.31 9.39 -4.51
CA ALA A 148 -12.36 10.50 -4.51
C ALA A 148 -11.79 10.74 -5.91
N ARG A 149 -11.40 9.67 -6.63
CA ARG A 149 -10.93 9.74 -8.01
C ARG A 149 -11.99 10.31 -8.96
N ALA A 150 -13.24 9.86 -8.86
CA ALA A 150 -14.32 10.35 -9.71
C ALA A 150 -14.62 11.84 -9.46
N GLN A 151 -14.45 12.32 -8.24
CA GLN A 151 -14.70 13.71 -7.85
C GLN A 151 -13.47 14.62 -8.01
N ALA A 152 -12.28 14.05 -8.20
CA ALA A 152 -11.03 14.81 -8.22
C ALA A 152 -11.03 16.02 -9.18
N PRO A 153 -11.51 15.92 -10.44
CA PRO A 153 -11.53 17.08 -11.33
C PRO A 153 -12.38 18.25 -10.82
N ALA A 154 -13.52 17.95 -10.17
CA ALA A 154 -14.41 18.97 -9.63
C ALA A 154 -13.90 19.57 -8.31
N LEU A 155 -13.18 18.77 -7.51
CA LEU A 155 -12.68 19.15 -6.20
C LEU A 155 -11.22 19.65 -6.22
N LEU A 156 -10.56 19.64 -7.37
CA LEU A 156 -9.15 20.06 -7.47
C LEU A 156 -8.88 21.43 -6.83
N PRO A 157 -9.69 22.50 -7.06
CA PRO A 157 -9.45 23.79 -6.41
C PRO A 157 -9.66 23.76 -4.89
N VAL A 158 -10.47 22.83 -4.40
CA VAL A 158 -10.68 22.64 -2.94
C VAL A 158 -9.46 21.95 -2.33
N HIS A 159 -8.97 20.89 -2.97
CA HIS A 159 -7.77 20.17 -2.52
C HIS A 159 -6.54 21.08 -2.55
N GLN A 160 -6.39 21.91 -3.58
CA GLN A 160 -5.30 22.87 -3.68
C GLN A 160 -5.30 23.85 -2.51
N ARG A 161 -6.45 24.47 -2.19
CA ARG A 161 -6.57 25.36 -1.04
C ARG A 161 -6.32 24.65 0.29
N LEU A 162 -6.75 23.39 0.41
CA LEU A 162 -6.48 22.59 1.61
C LEU A 162 -4.97 22.35 1.77
N MET A 163 -4.29 21.94 0.71
CA MET A 163 -2.83 21.74 0.73
C MET A 163 -2.09 23.02 1.13
N GLN A 164 -2.44 24.16 0.53
CA GLN A 164 -1.88 25.48 0.88
C GLN A 164 -2.08 25.80 2.36
N SER A 165 -3.31 25.64 2.87
CA SER A 165 -3.60 25.88 4.27
C SER A 165 -2.83 24.97 5.22
N LEU A 166 -2.60 23.71 4.85
CA LEU A 166 -1.82 22.78 5.66
C LEU A 166 -0.33 23.11 5.64
N GLU A 167 0.20 23.57 4.50
CA GLU A 167 1.59 24.07 4.40
C GLU A 167 1.82 25.33 5.23
N GLU A 168 0.91 26.32 5.14
CA GLU A 168 0.97 27.55 5.96
C GLU A 168 0.97 27.25 7.46
N ARG A 169 0.32 26.19 7.87
CA ARG A 169 0.25 25.72 9.25
C ARG A 169 1.45 24.83 9.65
N GLY A 170 2.35 24.51 8.73
CA GLY A 170 3.50 23.62 8.95
C GLY A 170 3.11 22.16 9.21
N ILE A 171 1.92 21.73 8.77
CA ILE A 171 1.42 20.35 8.93
C ILE A 171 1.77 19.49 7.71
N LEU A 172 1.91 20.10 6.54
CA LEU A 172 2.20 19.44 5.27
C LEU A 172 3.53 19.93 4.70
N ASP A 173 4.36 19.01 4.24
CA ASP A 173 5.52 19.25 3.38
C ASP A 173 5.30 18.53 2.05
N ARG A 174 4.98 19.28 0.99
CA ARG A 174 4.71 18.70 -0.33
C ARG A 174 5.89 17.97 -0.94
N ALA A 175 7.11 18.39 -0.65
CA ALA A 175 8.30 17.73 -1.18
C ALA A 175 8.48 16.35 -0.54
N LEU A 176 8.22 16.24 0.77
CA LEU A 176 8.26 14.99 1.50
C LEU A 176 7.15 14.02 1.04
N GLU A 177 5.95 14.55 0.85
CA GLU A 177 4.77 13.76 0.45
C GLU A 177 4.68 13.52 -1.07
N VAL A 178 5.64 14.02 -1.85
CA VAL A 178 5.66 13.90 -3.32
C VAL A 178 4.37 14.43 -3.96
N LEU A 179 3.85 15.54 -3.43
CA LEU A 179 2.68 16.20 -3.99
C LEU A 179 3.07 17.26 -5.04
N PRO A 180 2.20 17.51 -6.04
CA PRO A 180 2.49 18.47 -7.08
C PRO A 180 2.54 19.91 -6.54
N SER A 181 3.27 20.78 -7.24
CA SER A 181 3.20 22.22 -7.00
C SER A 181 1.87 22.81 -7.50
N ASP A 182 1.58 24.06 -7.11
CA ASP A 182 0.34 24.74 -7.56
C ASP A 182 0.30 25.01 -9.08
N HIS A 183 1.42 24.79 -9.79
CA HIS A 183 1.54 25.03 -11.22
C HIS A 183 1.52 23.74 -12.06
N GLU A 184 1.52 22.59 -11.43
CA GLU A 184 1.41 21.26 -12.05
C GLU A 184 -0.01 20.70 -11.98
#